data_5e4e5e872eb56e6ea136055eb35559c2
#
_entry.id   5e4e5e872eb56e6ea136055eb35559c2
#
_cell.length_a   1.000
_cell.length_b   1.000
_cell.length_c   1.000
_cell.angle_alpha   90.00
_cell.angle_beta   90.00
_cell.angle_gamma   90.00
#
_symmetry.space_group_name_H-M   'P 1'
#
loop_
_entity.id
_entity.type
_entity.pdbx_description
1 polymer ?
#
loop_
_entity_poly.entity_id
_entity_poly.type
_entity_poly.pdbx_seq_one_letter_code
_entity_poly.pdbx_strand_id
1 'polypeptide(L)'
;MKHFRVKLNGKNFLLDLNGEPTKFGFHTTRYVKAETREEAGKIAIILTHQNRILKESVMYEGADRPVIDILELKEINALRFAFKKSDTELAFYPEDES
;
A
#
# COMPACT_ATOMS: atom_id res chain seq x y z
N MET A 1 -22.17 -5.80 3.25
CA MET A 1 -20.71 -5.70 3.45
C MET A 1 -20.35 -4.49 4.28
N LYS A 2 -19.33 -4.64 5.08
CA LYS A 2 -18.78 -3.53 5.87
C LYS A 2 -17.80 -2.73 5.02
N HIS A 3 -17.59 -1.49 5.42
CA HIS A 3 -16.70 -0.56 4.72
C HIS A 3 -15.51 -0.25 5.61
N PHE A 4 -14.31 -0.28 5.04
CA PHE A 4 -13.08 -0.08 5.82
C PHE A 4 -12.16 0.91 5.14
N ARG A 5 -11.43 1.64 6.00
CA ARG A 5 -10.29 2.45 5.59
C ARG A 5 -9.05 1.78 6.12
N VAL A 6 -8.12 1.46 5.22
CA VAL A 6 -6.89 0.75 5.57
C VAL A 6 -5.70 1.61 5.21
N LYS A 7 -4.88 1.94 6.19
CA LYS A 7 -3.61 2.64 5.98
C LYS A 7 -2.49 1.62 5.96
N LEU A 8 -1.65 1.71 4.94
CA LEU A 8 -0.58 0.76 4.71
C LEU A 8 0.76 1.45 4.59
N ASN A 9 1.81 0.72 4.96
CA ASN A 9 3.18 1.16 4.80
C ASN A 9 3.98 0.06 4.09
N GLY A 10 4.56 0.39 2.97
CA GLY A 10 5.48 -0.50 2.27
C GLY A 10 6.91 -0.23 2.69
N LYS A 11 7.72 -1.28 2.75
CA LYS A 11 9.15 -1.20 3.11
C LYS A 11 9.96 -2.11 2.21
N ASN A 12 11.21 -1.77 2.03
CA ASN A 12 12.18 -2.58 1.31
C ASN A 12 11.81 -2.81 -0.16
N PHE A 13 11.20 -1.82 -0.78
CA PHE A 13 10.89 -1.90 -2.21
C PHE A 13 12.05 -1.33 -3.01
N LEU A 14 12.80 -2.21 -3.67
CA LEU A 14 13.87 -1.79 -4.55
C LEU A 14 13.25 -1.38 -5.89
N LEU A 15 13.24 -0.09 -6.15
CA LEU A 15 12.60 0.49 -7.32
C LEU A 15 13.62 1.18 -8.21
N ASP A 16 13.46 1.04 -9.51
CA ASP A 16 14.24 1.78 -10.49
C ASP A 16 13.35 2.87 -11.09
N LEU A 17 13.31 4.00 -10.42
CA LEU A 17 12.48 5.12 -10.86
C LEU A 17 13.25 6.14 -11.68
N ASN A 18 14.57 6.20 -11.53
CA ASN A 18 15.41 7.20 -12.16
C ASN A 18 16.62 6.59 -12.87
N GLY A 19 16.52 5.33 -13.27
CA GLY A 19 17.64 4.62 -13.86
C GLY A 19 18.65 4.08 -12.85
N GLU A 20 18.39 4.31 -11.56
CA GLU A 20 19.26 3.84 -10.48
C GLU A 20 18.41 3.14 -9.42
N PRO A 21 18.65 1.85 -9.17
CA PRO A 21 17.88 1.12 -8.16
C PRO A 21 18.08 1.70 -6.77
N THR A 22 16.99 2.00 -6.10
CA THR A 22 17.00 2.59 -4.76
C THR A 22 15.90 1.95 -3.94
N LYS A 23 16.15 1.76 -2.64
CA LYS A 23 15.12 1.26 -1.75
C LYS A 23 14.17 2.37 -1.37
N PHE A 24 12.89 2.08 -1.49
CA PHE A 24 11.82 3.00 -1.12
C PHE A 24 10.86 2.35 -0.16
N GLY A 25 10.30 3.18 0.73
CA GLY A 25 9.08 2.85 1.42
C GLY A 25 7.96 3.69 0.82
N PHE A 26 6.74 3.41 1.24
CA PHE A 26 5.60 4.24 0.85
C PHE A 26 4.49 4.18 1.88
N HIS A 27 3.64 5.19 1.84
CA HIS A 27 2.39 5.22 2.57
C HIS A 27 1.24 5.27 1.57
N THR A 28 0.17 4.57 1.87
CA THR A 28 -1.03 4.65 1.07
C THR A 28 -2.26 4.35 1.92
N THR A 29 -3.41 4.75 1.43
CA THR A 29 -4.70 4.47 2.05
C THR A 29 -5.60 3.80 1.04
N ARG A 30 -6.24 2.71 1.44
CA ARG A 30 -7.19 1.99 0.62
C ARG A 30 -8.55 1.93 1.31
N TYR A 31 -9.57 2.11 0.52
CA TYR A 31 -10.95 1.97 0.97
C TYR A 31 -11.52 0.71 0.36
N VAL A 32 -11.92 -0.23 1.21
CA VAL A 32 -12.35 -1.55 0.75
C VAL A 32 -13.68 -1.96 1.39
N LYS A 33 -14.40 -2.82 0.70
CA LYS A 33 -15.59 -3.47 1.22
C LYS A 33 -15.24 -4.92 1.54
N ALA A 34 -15.63 -5.37 2.71
CA ALA A 34 -15.34 -6.74 3.15
C ALA A 34 -16.31 -7.16 4.25
N GLU A 35 -16.39 -8.45 4.48
CA GLU A 35 -17.22 -9.00 5.55
C GLU A 35 -16.54 -8.89 6.91
N THR A 36 -15.21 -9.02 6.94
CA THR A 36 -14.43 -8.99 8.18
C THR A 36 -13.23 -8.06 8.04
N ARG A 37 -12.65 -7.71 9.20
CA ARG A 37 -11.43 -6.89 9.25
C ARG A 37 -10.26 -7.61 8.57
N GLU A 38 -10.12 -8.90 8.82
CA GLU A 38 -9.03 -9.68 8.22
C GLU A 38 -9.13 -9.69 6.70
N GLU A 39 -10.32 -9.88 6.18
CA GLU A 39 -10.55 -9.85 4.74
C GLU A 39 -10.22 -8.47 4.16
N ALA A 40 -10.64 -7.40 4.88
CA ALA A 40 -10.35 -6.04 4.43
C ALA A 40 -8.85 -5.79 4.33
N GLY A 41 -8.08 -6.26 5.30
CA GLY A 41 -6.63 -6.12 5.28
C GLY A 41 -6.00 -6.86 4.11
N LYS A 42 -6.44 -8.08 3.84
CA LYS A 42 -5.93 -8.87 2.71
C LYS A 42 -6.25 -8.21 1.38
N ILE A 43 -7.47 -7.74 1.22
CA ILE A 43 -7.88 -7.05 -0.02
C ILE A 43 -7.03 -5.80 -0.24
N ALA A 44 -6.84 -5.00 0.82
CA ALA A 44 -6.04 -3.78 0.72
C ALA A 44 -4.60 -4.07 0.30
N ILE A 45 -3.98 -5.12 0.86
CA ILE A 45 -2.62 -5.51 0.50
C ILE A 45 -2.57 -5.95 -0.96
N ILE A 46 -3.52 -6.77 -1.40
CA ILE A 46 -3.57 -7.24 -2.78
C ILE A 46 -3.70 -6.07 -3.74
N LEU A 47 -4.62 -5.14 -3.45
CA LEU A 47 -4.82 -3.97 -4.30
C LEU A 47 -3.57 -3.10 -4.37
N THR A 48 -2.84 -3.00 -3.27
CA THR A 48 -1.61 -2.22 -3.25
C THR A 48 -0.54 -2.87 -4.12
N HIS A 49 -0.40 -4.20 -4.07
CA HIS A 49 0.54 -4.91 -4.94
C HIS A 49 0.20 -4.77 -6.42
N GLN A 50 -1.05 -4.49 -6.75
CA GLN A 50 -1.48 -4.28 -8.13
C GLN A 50 -1.16 -2.89 -8.65
N ASN A 51 -0.61 -2.02 -7.81
CA ASN A 51 -0.24 -0.68 -8.24
C ASN A 51 0.77 -0.77 -9.37
N ARG A 52 0.52 0.04 -10.40
CA ARG A 52 1.31 0.00 -11.64
C ARG A 52 2.79 0.27 -11.41
N ILE A 53 3.10 1.25 -10.58
CA ILE A 53 4.51 1.61 -10.30
C ILE A 53 5.22 0.44 -9.65
N LEU A 54 4.59 -0.21 -8.69
CA LEU A 54 5.19 -1.37 -8.03
C LEU A 54 5.39 -2.53 -9.01
N LYS A 55 4.41 -2.78 -9.88
CA LYS A 55 4.52 -3.86 -10.86
C LYS A 55 5.62 -3.63 -11.88
N GLU A 56 5.76 -2.39 -12.35
CA GLU A 56 6.68 -2.08 -13.44
C GLU A 56 8.09 -1.74 -12.95
N SER A 57 8.22 -1.24 -11.74
CA SER A 57 9.49 -0.69 -11.25
C SER A 57 10.18 -1.52 -10.18
N VAL A 58 9.47 -2.47 -9.57
CA VAL A 58 10.06 -3.29 -8.51
C VAL A 58 11.10 -4.24 -9.07
N MET A 59 12.26 -4.24 -8.44
CA MET A 59 13.34 -5.19 -8.73
C MET A 59 13.41 -6.18 -7.56
N TYR A 60 13.51 -7.45 -7.89
CA TYR A 60 13.52 -8.50 -6.88
C TYR A 60 14.93 -9.02 -6.58
N GLU A 61 15.91 -8.16 -6.71
CA GLU A 61 17.28 -8.49 -6.39
C GLU A 61 17.64 -7.95 -5.02
N GLY A 62 18.32 -8.77 -4.23
CA GLY A 62 18.76 -8.36 -2.91
C GLY A 62 18.26 -9.27 -1.83
N ALA A 63 18.82 -9.09 -0.63
CA ALA A 63 18.52 -9.93 0.51
C ALA A 63 17.20 -9.59 1.19
N ASP A 64 16.77 -8.33 1.07
CA ASP A 64 15.57 -7.85 1.76
C ASP A 64 14.35 -8.04 0.89
N ARG A 65 13.32 -8.62 1.48
CA ARG A 65 12.04 -8.80 0.80
C ARG A 65 11.16 -7.57 1.02
N PRO A 66 10.44 -7.13 -0.01
CA PRO A 66 9.47 -6.08 0.19
C PRO A 66 8.34 -6.54 1.10
N VAL A 67 7.93 -5.66 1.99
CA VAL A 67 6.89 -5.92 2.99
C VAL A 67 5.88 -4.81 2.98
N ILE A 68 4.61 -5.17 3.08
CA ILE A 68 3.53 -4.20 3.26
C ILE A 68 2.88 -4.47 4.61
N ASP A 69 2.94 -3.47 5.49
CA ASP A 69 2.34 -3.55 6.81
C ASP A 69 1.06 -2.72 6.87
N ILE A 70 0.11 -3.20 7.62
CA ILE A 70 -1.10 -2.44 7.91
C ILE A 70 -0.83 -1.59 9.15
N LEU A 71 -0.89 -0.27 8.98
CA LEU A 71 -0.71 0.67 10.07
C LEU A 71 -2.00 0.91 10.85
N GLU A 72 -3.11 0.98 10.12
CA GLU A 72 -4.41 1.24 10.72
C GLU A 72 -5.48 0.60 9.85
N LEU A 73 -6.45 -0.03 10.49
CA LEU A 73 -7.60 -0.58 9.80
C LEU A 73 -8.84 -0.19 10.60
N LYS A 74 -9.69 0.60 10.01
CA LYS A 74 -10.84 1.17 10.68
C LYS A 74 -12.11 0.96 9.87
N GLU A 75 -13.14 0.46 10.52
CA GLU A 75 -14.45 0.39 9.90
C GLU A 75 -15.04 1.78 9.83
N ILE A 76 -15.60 2.15 8.68
CA ILE A 76 -16.25 3.43 8.46
C ILE A 76 -17.67 3.18 7.97
N ASN A 77 -18.54 4.20 8.09
CA ASN A 77 -19.91 4.05 7.63
C ASN A 77 -19.99 4.22 6.10
N ALA A 78 -21.13 3.81 5.56
CA ALA A 78 -21.36 3.84 4.12
C ALA A 78 -21.28 5.27 3.55
N LEU A 79 -21.69 6.26 4.33
CA LEU A 79 -21.66 7.65 3.88
C LEU A 79 -20.23 8.13 3.72
N ARG A 80 -19.38 7.87 4.70
CA ARG A 80 -17.96 8.23 4.62
C ARG A 80 -17.28 7.50 3.47
N PHE A 81 -17.64 6.26 3.25
CA PHE A 81 -17.09 5.49 2.14
C PHE A 81 -17.49 6.10 0.79
N ALA A 82 -18.76 6.54 0.67
CA ALA A 82 -19.25 7.14 -0.57
C ALA A 82 -18.54 8.46 -0.90
N PHE A 83 -18.16 9.22 0.13
CA PHE A 83 -17.50 10.52 -0.04
C PHE A 83 -15.99 10.45 0.16
N LYS A 84 -15.44 9.26 0.13
CA LYS A 84 -13.99 9.11 0.26
C LYS A 84 -13.26 9.83 -0.87
N LYS A 85 -12.12 10.38 -0.54
CA LYS A 85 -11.22 10.85 -1.58
C LYS A 85 -10.54 9.63 -2.18
N SER A 86 -10.53 9.57 -3.49
CA SER A 86 -9.86 8.49 -4.19
C SER A 86 -8.35 8.73 -4.15
N ASP A 87 -7.73 8.35 -3.04
CA ASP A 87 -6.29 8.47 -2.88
C ASP A 87 -5.67 7.08 -2.95
N THR A 88 -5.47 6.62 -4.16
CA THR A 88 -4.83 5.34 -4.41
C THR A 88 -3.36 5.50 -4.74
N GLU A 89 -2.85 6.72 -4.69
CA GLU A 89 -1.45 6.98 -4.97
C GLU A 89 -0.58 6.52 -3.80
N LEU A 90 0.61 6.06 -4.15
CA LEU A 90 1.61 5.68 -3.17
C LEU A 90 2.51 6.88 -2.90
N ALA A 91 2.55 7.31 -1.65
CA ALA A 91 3.46 8.37 -1.25
C ALA A 91 4.82 7.74 -0.95
N PHE A 92 5.70 7.74 -1.93
CA PHE A 92 7.02 7.14 -1.82
C PHE A 92 7.99 8.04 -1.05
N TYR A 93 8.87 7.38 -0.30
CA TYR A 93 10.00 8.05 0.33
C TYR A 93 11.22 7.13 0.21
N PRO A 94 12.43 7.69 -0.03
CA PRO A 94 13.61 6.86 -0.04
C PRO A 94 13.88 6.35 1.38
N GLU A 95 14.18 5.07 1.48
CA GLU A 95 14.59 4.53 2.76
C GLU A 95 16.03 4.98 3.02
N ASP A 96 16.19 5.74 4.07
CA ASP A 96 17.51 6.25 4.41
C ASP A 96 18.31 5.18 5.10
N GLU A 97 19.40 4.80 4.48
CA GLU A 97 20.31 3.81 5.00
C GLU A 97 21.40 4.39 5.89
N SER A 98 21.42 5.67 6.01
CA SER A 98 22.45 6.34 6.82
C SER A 98 22.15 6.31 8.30
#